data_0d3d496403d1e53722e58a2f8989063f
#
_entry.id   0d3d496403d1e53722e58a2f8989063f
#
_cell.length_a   1.000
_cell.length_b   1.000
_cell.length_c   1.000
_cell.angle_alpha   90.00
_cell.angle_beta   90.00
_cell.angle_gamma   90.00
#
_symmetry.space_group_name_H-M   'P 1'
#
loop_
_entity.id
_entity.type
_entity.pdbx_description
1 polymer ?
#
loop_
_entity_poly.entity_id
_entity_poly.type
_entity_poly.pdbx_seq_one_letter_code
_entity_poly.pdbx_strand_id
1 'polypeptide(L)'
;MSLNFLEFEKPIAELEAKIEALRDVSRHGGDSAIDLDKEIEQLEKKSLELKKKIFSDLGAWETAQLARHPLRPYTLDYVQHVFEEFDELAGDRAFADDKAIVGGIARLEGRPVMIIGHQKGRETKEKVRRNFGMPKPEGYRKALRLMEMAERFNMPIITFIDTAGAYPGVGAEERGQSEAIAKNLKVMSGLKVPVICNVVGEGGSGGALAIGVGDYVNMLQYSTYSVISPEGCASILWRDSDKAPQAAEAMGLTAPRLKELDLIDEIIEEPLGGAHRDHVKMAENMKATLLRQLEDLELLDEESLRERRYQRLMNYGYC
;
A
#
# COMPACT_ATOMS: atom_id res chain seq x y z
N MET A 1 15.56 -3.90 17.55
CA MET A 1 14.70 -2.75 17.17
C MET A 1 13.41 -2.88 17.94
N SER A 2 12.97 -1.86 18.68
CA SER A 2 11.64 -1.91 19.32
C SER A 2 10.59 -1.94 18.20
N LEU A 3 9.87 -3.04 18.06
CA LEU A 3 8.70 -3.11 17.21
C LEU A 3 7.69 -2.09 17.76
N ASN A 4 7.25 -1.15 16.93
CA ASN A 4 6.17 -0.25 17.30
C ASN A 4 4.87 -1.04 17.29
N PHE A 5 4.43 -1.51 18.46
CA PHE A 5 3.16 -2.21 18.60
C PHE A 5 2.01 -1.21 18.66
N LEU A 6 0.94 -1.50 17.95
CA LEU A 6 -0.32 -0.80 18.07
C LEU A 6 -1.06 -1.21 19.36
N GLU A 7 -2.07 -0.44 19.76
CA GLU A 7 -2.79 -0.68 21.04
C GLU A 7 -3.36 -2.11 21.11
N PHE A 8 -3.98 -2.58 20.03
CA PHE A 8 -4.56 -3.92 19.97
C PHE A 8 -3.51 -5.05 19.91
N GLU A 9 -2.24 -4.72 19.60
CA GLU A 9 -1.12 -5.67 19.59
C GLU A 9 -0.44 -5.81 20.96
N LYS A 10 -0.76 -4.99 21.97
CA LYS A 10 -0.12 -5.03 23.29
C LYS A 10 -0.07 -6.43 23.92
N PRO A 11 -1.16 -7.24 23.89
CA PRO A 11 -1.10 -8.59 24.47
C PRO A 11 -0.09 -9.50 23.76
N ILE A 12 0.13 -9.29 22.44
CA ILE A 12 1.13 -10.01 21.67
C ILE A 12 2.53 -9.55 22.09
N ALA A 13 2.72 -8.23 22.23
CA ALA A 13 3.99 -7.63 22.62
C ALA A 13 4.46 -8.11 23.99
N GLU A 14 3.56 -8.18 24.97
CA GLU A 14 3.83 -8.68 26.32
C GLU A 14 4.28 -10.15 26.29
N LEU A 15 3.62 -10.97 25.49
CA LEU A 15 3.95 -12.39 25.36
C LEU A 15 5.28 -12.60 24.62
N GLU A 16 5.54 -11.83 23.55
CA GLU A 16 6.82 -11.86 22.83
C GLU A 16 7.99 -11.40 23.71
N ALA A 17 7.80 -10.37 24.53
CA ALA A 17 8.80 -9.91 25.47
C ALA A 17 9.11 -10.97 26.54
N LYS A 18 8.10 -11.72 27.02
CA LYS A 18 8.30 -12.83 27.96
C LYS A 18 9.08 -13.97 27.31
N ILE A 19 8.76 -14.32 26.06
CA ILE A 19 9.48 -15.36 25.30
C ILE A 19 10.96 -14.97 25.14
N GLU A 20 11.24 -13.72 24.77
CA GLU A 20 12.63 -13.25 24.58
C GLU A 20 13.42 -13.28 25.90
N ALA A 21 12.80 -12.84 27.00
CA ALA A 21 13.44 -12.91 28.32
C ALA A 21 13.78 -14.35 28.72
N LEU A 22 12.88 -15.31 28.46
CA LEU A 22 13.14 -16.73 28.75
C LEU A 22 14.24 -17.31 27.85
N ARG A 23 14.28 -16.92 26.58
CA ARG A 23 15.34 -17.32 25.65
C ARG A 23 16.72 -16.81 26.11
N ASP A 24 16.79 -15.58 26.61
CA ASP A 24 18.05 -15.02 27.14
C ASP A 24 18.51 -15.77 28.41
N VAL A 25 17.58 -16.14 29.27
CA VAL A 25 17.89 -16.99 30.44
C VAL A 25 18.34 -18.40 30.02
N SER A 26 17.65 -19.03 29.05
CA SER A 26 18.03 -20.37 28.55
C SER A 26 19.44 -20.37 27.93
N ARG A 27 19.82 -19.32 27.21
CA ARG A 27 21.18 -19.20 26.62
C ARG A 27 22.31 -19.08 27.64
N HIS A 28 22.01 -18.62 28.87
CA HIS A 28 23.00 -18.39 29.93
C HIS A 28 22.90 -19.40 31.09
N GLY A 29 21.89 -20.28 31.09
CA GLY A 29 21.59 -21.24 32.16
C GLY A 29 21.94 -22.68 31.81
N GLY A 30 22.66 -23.38 32.70
CA GLY A 30 23.03 -24.78 32.58
C GLY A 30 21.85 -25.74 32.66
N ASP A 31 21.91 -26.83 33.49
CA ASP A 31 20.98 -27.96 33.53
C ASP A 31 19.45 -27.69 33.61
N SER A 32 19.04 -26.43 33.88
CA SER A 32 17.62 -26.00 33.87
C SER A 32 17.08 -25.66 32.47
N ALA A 33 17.88 -25.75 31.40
CA ALA A 33 17.51 -25.36 30.05
C ALA A 33 16.36 -26.19 29.46
N ILE A 34 16.27 -27.48 29.78
CA ILE A 34 15.26 -28.37 29.16
C ILE A 34 13.82 -28.02 29.56
N ASP A 35 13.58 -27.58 30.80
CA ASP A 35 12.23 -27.15 31.22
C ASP A 35 11.86 -25.78 30.66
N LEU A 36 12.86 -24.90 30.51
CA LEU A 36 12.67 -23.57 29.88
C LEU A 36 12.32 -23.67 28.38
N ASP A 37 12.93 -24.60 27.66
CA ASP A 37 12.63 -24.80 26.23
C ASP A 37 11.19 -25.25 25.99
N LYS A 38 10.65 -26.13 26.87
CA LYS A 38 9.24 -26.52 26.81
C LYS A 38 8.29 -25.36 27.12
N GLU A 39 8.65 -24.52 28.12
CA GLU A 39 7.85 -23.35 28.45
C GLU A 39 7.86 -22.35 27.30
N ILE A 40 9.00 -22.12 26.67
CA ILE A 40 9.14 -21.26 25.48
C ILE A 40 8.25 -21.78 24.35
N GLU A 41 8.31 -23.08 24.03
CA GLU A 41 7.47 -23.68 22.98
C GLU A 41 5.97 -23.51 23.25
N GLN A 42 5.54 -23.63 24.50
CA GLN A 42 4.14 -23.44 24.88
C GLN A 42 3.72 -21.96 24.72
N LEU A 43 4.60 -21.03 25.11
CA LEU A 43 4.34 -19.58 24.96
C LEU A 43 4.33 -19.15 23.49
N GLU A 44 5.19 -19.73 22.66
CA GLU A 44 5.18 -19.50 21.20
C GLU A 44 3.88 -19.97 20.55
N LYS A 45 3.37 -21.16 20.93
CA LYS A 45 2.06 -21.65 20.48
C LYS A 45 0.93 -20.70 20.89
N LYS A 46 0.94 -20.25 22.16
CA LYS A 46 -0.04 -19.27 22.64
C LYS A 46 0.07 -17.94 21.92
N SER A 47 1.28 -17.47 21.64
CA SER A 47 1.51 -16.23 20.86
C SER A 47 0.95 -16.36 19.46
N LEU A 48 1.17 -17.48 18.79
CA LEU A 48 0.65 -17.76 17.46
C LEU A 48 -0.89 -17.78 17.43
N GLU A 49 -1.51 -18.47 18.41
CA GLU A 49 -2.98 -18.52 18.54
C GLU A 49 -3.56 -17.14 18.83
N LEU A 50 -2.93 -16.39 19.71
CA LEU A 50 -3.35 -15.02 20.04
C LEU A 50 -3.24 -14.08 18.84
N LYS A 51 -2.14 -14.16 18.08
CA LYS A 51 -1.99 -13.42 16.82
C LYS A 51 -3.11 -13.77 15.83
N LYS A 52 -3.35 -15.06 15.59
CA LYS A 52 -4.44 -15.50 14.72
C LYS A 52 -5.78 -14.92 15.16
N LYS A 53 -6.10 -15.00 16.45
CA LYS A 53 -7.36 -14.50 17.01
C LYS A 53 -7.51 -12.98 16.83
N ILE A 54 -6.47 -12.19 17.16
CA ILE A 54 -6.52 -10.74 17.06
C ILE A 54 -6.63 -10.31 15.59
N PHE A 55 -5.81 -10.86 14.71
CA PHE A 55 -5.76 -10.46 13.30
C PHE A 55 -6.92 -11.00 12.46
N SER A 56 -7.67 -12.00 12.94
CA SER A 56 -8.90 -12.45 12.28
C SER A 56 -10.12 -11.57 12.58
N ASP A 57 -10.05 -10.68 13.56
CA ASP A 57 -11.19 -9.89 14.06
C ASP A 57 -10.87 -8.39 14.18
N LEU A 58 -10.02 -7.88 13.27
CA LEU A 58 -9.71 -6.45 13.23
C LEU A 58 -10.89 -5.66 12.66
N GLY A 59 -11.34 -4.64 13.39
CA GLY A 59 -12.29 -3.65 12.92
C GLY A 59 -11.69 -2.69 11.89
N ALA A 60 -12.52 -1.83 11.31
CA ALA A 60 -12.07 -0.87 10.31
C ALA A 60 -11.09 0.16 10.88
N TRP A 61 -11.22 0.51 12.15
CA TRP A 61 -10.30 1.43 12.82
C TRP A 61 -8.91 0.83 13.05
N GLU A 62 -8.85 -0.38 13.59
CA GLU A 62 -7.60 -1.11 13.76
C GLU A 62 -6.90 -1.35 12.42
N THR A 63 -7.67 -1.69 11.37
CA THR A 63 -7.16 -1.81 10.00
C THR A 63 -6.59 -0.48 9.51
N ALA A 64 -7.27 0.66 9.75
CA ALA A 64 -6.77 1.98 9.37
C ALA A 64 -5.47 2.34 10.09
N GLN A 65 -5.34 1.99 11.38
CA GLN A 65 -4.10 2.17 12.12
C GLN A 65 -2.98 1.28 11.57
N LEU A 66 -3.28 0.03 11.25
CA LEU A 66 -2.31 -0.93 10.70
C LEU A 66 -1.85 -0.53 9.28
N ALA A 67 -2.75 0.01 8.45
CA ALA A 67 -2.42 0.54 7.12
C ALA A 67 -1.35 1.66 7.18
N ARG A 68 -1.30 2.39 8.28
CA ARG A 68 -0.36 3.51 8.55
C ARG A 68 0.89 3.08 9.33
N HIS A 69 1.01 1.81 9.66
CA HIS A 69 2.11 1.34 10.50
C HIS A 69 3.47 1.73 9.89
N PRO A 70 4.38 2.40 10.64
CA PRO A 70 5.60 3.00 10.08
C PRO A 70 6.61 1.99 9.53
N LEU A 71 6.48 0.72 9.90
CA LEU A 71 7.33 -0.37 9.42
C LEU A 71 6.72 -1.14 8.24
N ARG A 72 5.54 -0.76 7.73
CA ARG A 72 5.03 -1.38 6.50
C ARG A 72 5.99 -1.15 5.33
N PRO A 73 6.09 -2.11 4.39
CA PRO A 73 6.88 -1.91 3.20
C PRO A 73 6.29 -0.78 2.36
N TYR A 74 7.15 0.14 1.90
CA TYR A 74 6.84 1.21 0.96
C TYR A 74 7.25 0.80 -0.46
N THR A 75 6.99 1.63 -1.45
CA THR A 75 7.28 1.35 -2.86
C THR A 75 8.71 0.86 -3.08
N LEU A 76 9.73 1.51 -2.49
CA LEU A 76 11.12 1.10 -2.68
C LEU A 76 11.47 -0.23 -2.00
N ASP A 77 10.74 -0.64 -0.96
CA ASP A 77 10.90 -1.97 -0.37
C ASP A 77 10.37 -3.05 -1.33
N TYR A 78 9.20 -2.81 -1.96
CA TYR A 78 8.69 -3.70 -3.01
C TYR A 78 9.62 -3.73 -4.21
N VAL A 79 10.17 -2.58 -4.63
CA VAL A 79 11.18 -2.53 -5.70
C VAL A 79 12.35 -3.45 -5.38
N GLN A 80 12.87 -3.39 -4.17
CA GLN A 80 14.03 -4.19 -3.75
C GLN A 80 13.74 -5.70 -3.70
N HIS A 81 12.53 -6.12 -3.32
CA HIS A 81 12.22 -7.53 -3.06
C HIS A 81 11.48 -8.23 -4.20
N VAL A 82 10.80 -7.48 -5.07
CA VAL A 82 9.95 -8.02 -6.16
C VAL A 82 10.62 -7.92 -7.52
N PHE A 83 11.38 -6.85 -7.76
CA PHE A 83 11.88 -6.49 -9.07
C PHE A 83 13.41 -6.53 -9.14
N GLU A 84 13.91 -6.51 -10.36
CA GLU A 84 15.32 -6.48 -10.72
C GLU A 84 15.63 -5.18 -11.49
N GLU A 85 16.90 -4.72 -11.47
CA GLU A 85 17.42 -3.65 -12.33
C GLU A 85 16.56 -2.36 -12.31
N PHE A 86 16.24 -1.84 -11.13
CA PHE A 86 15.45 -0.61 -11.04
C PHE A 86 16.27 0.65 -11.30
N ASP A 87 15.90 1.38 -12.37
CA ASP A 87 16.44 2.69 -12.75
C ASP A 87 15.41 3.81 -12.48
N GLU A 88 15.63 4.62 -11.43
CA GLU A 88 14.72 5.74 -11.08
C GLU A 88 14.80 6.86 -12.12
N LEU A 89 13.62 7.31 -12.61
CA LEU A 89 13.47 8.39 -13.58
C LEU A 89 12.83 9.64 -12.95
N ALA A 90 13.64 10.42 -12.25
CA ALA A 90 13.21 11.61 -11.52
C ALA A 90 12.75 12.79 -12.40
N GLY A 91 11.99 13.71 -11.80
CA GLY A 91 11.58 15.00 -12.37
C GLY A 91 10.38 14.96 -13.32
N ASP A 92 9.62 16.05 -13.32
CA ASP A 92 8.41 16.21 -14.15
C ASP A 92 8.64 16.83 -15.53
N ARG A 93 9.88 17.29 -15.81
CA ARG A 93 10.26 18.02 -17.05
C ARG A 93 9.52 19.34 -17.25
N ALA A 94 8.90 19.88 -16.18
CA ALA A 94 8.19 21.15 -16.22
C ALA A 94 8.63 22.12 -15.11
N PHE A 95 8.70 21.67 -13.87
CA PHE A 95 9.03 22.52 -12.73
C PHE A 95 10.10 21.91 -11.83
N ALA A 96 9.87 20.71 -11.26
CA ALA A 96 10.79 20.10 -10.29
C ALA A 96 10.62 18.58 -10.23
N ASP A 97 11.36 17.97 -9.30
CA ASP A 97 11.13 16.61 -8.87
C ASP A 97 10.37 16.59 -7.53
N ASP A 98 9.42 15.67 -7.38
CA ASP A 98 8.71 15.40 -6.15
C ASP A 98 9.13 14.03 -5.59
N LYS A 99 9.66 14.03 -4.38
CA LYS A 99 10.16 12.81 -3.72
C LYS A 99 9.06 11.97 -3.07
N ALA A 100 7.80 12.45 -3.05
CA ALA A 100 6.65 11.67 -2.57
C ALA A 100 6.17 10.64 -3.60
N ILE A 101 6.50 10.83 -4.89
CA ILE A 101 6.36 9.79 -5.92
C ILE A 101 7.75 9.36 -6.39
N VAL A 102 7.97 8.07 -6.43
CA VAL A 102 9.10 7.44 -7.10
C VAL A 102 8.60 6.69 -8.32
N GLY A 103 9.42 6.59 -9.35
CA GLY A 103 9.09 5.80 -10.51
C GLY A 103 10.28 5.60 -11.42
N GLY A 104 10.24 4.54 -12.19
CA GLY A 104 11.35 4.13 -13.05
C GLY A 104 11.08 2.83 -13.77
N ILE A 105 12.05 2.38 -14.53
CA ILE A 105 12.01 1.12 -15.26
C ILE A 105 12.63 0.03 -14.37
N ALA A 106 12.03 -1.15 -14.37
CA ALA A 106 12.52 -2.32 -13.67
C ALA A 106 12.27 -3.59 -14.50
N ARG A 107 12.71 -4.75 -13.99
CA ARG A 107 12.33 -6.05 -14.55
C ARG A 107 11.54 -6.88 -13.54
N LEU A 108 10.51 -7.55 -14.03
CA LEU A 108 9.77 -8.55 -13.30
C LEU A 108 9.95 -9.89 -14.02
N GLU A 109 10.76 -10.80 -13.48
CA GLU A 109 11.18 -12.05 -14.15
C GLU A 109 11.71 -11.80 -15.58
N GLY A 110 12.67 -10.85 -15.69
CA GLY A 110 13.26 -10.45 -16.97
C GLY A 110 12.39 -9.56 -17.86
N ARG A 111 11.10 -9.40 -17.58
CA ARG A 111 10.13 -8.61 -18.34
C ARG A 111 10.23 -7.13 -17.95
N PRO A 112 10.48 -6.19 -18.89
CA PRO A 112 10.54 -4.78 -18.58
C PRO A 112 9.17 -4.25 -18.16
N VAL A 113 9.13 -3.50 -17.06
CA VAL A 113 7.93 -2.88 -16.50
C VAL A 113 8.21 -1.45 -16.05
N MET A 114 7.19 -0.60 -16.05
CA MET A 114 7.22 0.73 -15.46
C MET A 114 6.66 0.68 -14.04
N ILE A 115 7.45 1.06 -13.05
CA ILE A 115 7.05 1.18 -11.65
C ILE A 115 6.74 2.64 -11.35
N ILE A 116 5.61 2.91 -10.68
CA ILE A 116 5.24 4.24 -10.17
C ILE A 116 4.62 4.03 -8.79
N GLY A 117 5.07 4.78 -7.77
CA GLY A 117 4.46 4.59 -6.45
C GLY A 117 4.73 5.71 -5.48
N HIS A 118 3.89 5.79 -4.47
CA HIS A 118 4.07 6.69 -3.35
C HIS A 118 5.20 6.20 -2.45
N GLN A 119 6.02 7.12 -1.98
CA GLN A 119 7.11 6.82 -1.06
C GLN A 119 7.02 7.70 0.16
N LYS A 120 6.84 7.06 1.31
CA LYS A 120 6.94 7.69 2.64
C LYS A 120 8.37 7.56 3.17
N GLY A 121 8.72 8.34 4.18
CA GLY A 121 9.98 8.21 4.91
C GLY A 121 9.79 7.50 6.24
N ARG A 122 10.82 6.83 6.76
CA ARG A 122 10.81 6.23 8.09
C ARG A 122 11.30 7.21 9.16
N GLU A 123 12.43 7.87 8.90
CA GLU A 123 12.98 8.89 9.79
C GLU A 123 12.37 10.26 9.53
N THR A 124 12.38 11.15 10.54
CA THR A 124 11.79 12.50 10.45
C THR A 124 12.32 13.29 9.26
N LYS A 125 13.65 13.26 9.02
CA LYS A 125 14.28 13.96 7.91
C LYS A 125 13.80 13.43 6.54
N GLU A 126 13.65 12.12 6.42
CA GLU A 126 13.13 11.51 5.21
C GLU A 126 11.63 11.79 5.02
N LYS A 127 10.82 11.70 6.09
CA LYS A 127 9.39 12.07 6.06
C LYS A 127 9.19 13.48 5.51
N VAL A 128 9.97 14.46 6.00
CA VAL A 128 9.93 15.84 5.51
C VAL A 128 10.34 15.93 4.05
N ARG A 129 11.44 15.27 3.65
CA ARG A 129 11.92 15.24 2.27
C ARG A 129 10.88 14.68 1.30
N ARG A 130 10.13 13.66 1.72
CA ARG A 130 9.07 13.01 0.92
C ARG A 130 7.68 13.57 1.19
N ASN A 131 7.61 14.73 1.82
CA ASN A 131 6.37 15.42 2.14
C ASN A 131 5.31 14.48 2.75
N PHE A 132 5.75 13.58 3.65
CA PHE A 132 4.91 12.56 4.32
C PHE A 132 4.14 11.63 3.36
N GLY A 133 4.64 11.45 2.13
CA GLY A 133 3.97 10.67 1.10
C GLY A 133 2.80 11.38 0.42
N MET A 134 2.68 12.70 0.59
CA MET A 134 1.66 13.53 -0.06
C MET A 134 2.25 14.23 -1.29
N PRO A 135 1.94 13.80 -2.53
CA PRO A 135 2.54 14.38 -3.72
C PRO A 135 2.03 15.79 -4.01
N LYS A 136 2.94 16.60 -4.56
CA LYS A 136 2.68 17.87 -5.19
C LYS A 136 2.40 17.67 -6.69
N PRO A 137 1.96 18.69 -7.44
CA PRO A 137 1.67 18.57 -8.88
C PRO A 137 2.80 17.94 -9.69
N GLU A 138 4.06 18.23 -9.30
CA GLU A 138 5.25 17.71 -9.94
C GLU A 138 5.35 16.18 -9.85
N GLY A 139 4.89 15.59 -8.75
CA GLY A 139 4.84 14.14 -8.58
C GLY A 139 3.85 13.50 -9.56
N TYR A 140 2.66 14.08 -9.71
CA TYR A 140 1.65 13.58 -10.65
C TYR A 140 2.05 13.79 -12.09
N ARG A 141 2.69 14.94 -12.44
CA ARG A 141 3.23 15.15 -13.79
C ARG A 141 4.39 14.19 -14.11
N LYS A 142 5.23 13.89 -13.11
CA LYS A 142 6.24 12.83 -13.26
C LYS A 142 5.59 11.47 -13.54
N ALA A 143 4.57 11.09 -12.76
CA ALA A 143 3.83 9.85 -12.99
C ALA A 143 3.24 9.81 -14.40
N LEU A 144 2.59 10.89 -14.86
CA LEU A 144 2.05 11.01 -16.22
C LEU A 144 3.13 10.77 -17.29
N ARG A 145 4.26 11.45 -17.16
CA ARG A 145 5.39 11.29 -18.09
C ARG A 145 5.88 9.84 -18.18
N LEU A 146 5.91 9.15 -17.03
CA LEU A 146 6.32 7.73 -16.98
C LEU A 146 5.27 6.81 -17.60
N MET A 147 3.98 7.09 -17.40
CA MET A 147 2.89 6.34 -18.04
C MET A 147 2.92 6.49 -19.57
N GLU A 148 3.09 7.71 -20.07
CA GLU A 148 3.23 7.98 -21.51
C GLU A 148 4.50 7.32 -22.09
N MET A 149 5.58 7.27 -21.32
CA MET A 149 6.79 6.54 -21.70
C MET A 149 6.55 5.04 -21.75
N ALA A 150 5.90 4.47 -20.75
CA ALA A 150 5.56 3.05 -20.69
C ALA A 150 4.72 2.62 -21.92
N GLU A 151 3.69 3.41 -22.24
CA GLU A 151 2.86 3.16 -23.43
C GLU A 151 3.70 3.18 -24.72
N ARG A 152 4.57 4.19 -24.89
CA ARG A 152 5.44 4.32 -26.06
C ARG A 152 6.36 3.12 -26.27
N PHE A 153 6.85 2.52 -25.20
CA PHE A 153 7.76 1.37 -25.24
C PHE A 153 7.06 0.03 -24.98
N ASN A 154 5.72 0.02 -24.97
CA ASN A 154 4.89 -1.16 -24.71
C ASN A 154 5.28 -1.90 -23.43
N MET A 155 5.48 -1.16 -22.34
CA MET A 155 5.79 -1.70 -21.02
C MET A 155 4.55 -1.70 -20.14
N PRO A 156 4.22 -2.80 -19.46
CA PRO A 156 3.21 -2.81 -18.41
C PRO A 156 3.54 -1.82 -17.30
N ILE A 157 2.49 -1.24 -16.69
CA ILE A 157 2.61 -0.28 -15.59
C ILE A 157 2.14 -0.95 -14.30
N ILE A 158 2.95 -0.87 -13.27
CA ILE A 158 2.62 -1.36 -11.92
C ILE A 158 2.68 -0.17 -10.98
N THR A 159 1.56 0.13 -10.29
CA THR A 159 1.53 1.22 -9.33
C THR A 159 1.44 0.73 -7.89
N PHE A 160 2.08 1.46 -6.96
CA PHE A 160 2.01 1.23 -5.52
C PHE A 160 1.45 2.47 -4.83
N ILE A 161 0.28 2.32 -4.22
CA ILE A 161 -0.49 3.41 -3.62
C ILE A 161 -0.33 3.36 -2.10
N ASP A 162 0.28 4.40 -1.53
CA ASP A 162 0.39 4.60 -0.08
C ASP A 162 0.52 6.09 0.24
N THR A 163 -0.61 6.78 0.30
CA THR A 163 -0.69 8.22 0.58
C THR A 163 -1.94 8.54 1.39
N ALA A 164 -1.83 9.49 2.31
CA ALA A 164 -2.98 10.09 2.98
C ALA A 164 -3.80 11.00 2.04
N GLY A 165 -3.22 11.40 0.90
CA GLY A 165 -3.85 12.26 -0.10
C GLY A 165 -2.84 13.13 -0.85
N ALA A 166 -3.34 13.97 -1.75
CA ALA A 166 -2.53 14.98 -2.42
C ALA A 166 -2.17 16.12 -1.46
N TYR A 167 -1.01 16.73 -1.63
CA TYR A 167 -0.58 17.84 -0.77
C TYR A 167 -1.52 19.05 -0.94
N PRO A 168 -2.13 19.56 0.15
CA PRO A 168 -3.17 20.62 0.09
C PRO A 168 -2.61 22.03 0.24
N GLY A 169 -1.30 22.23 0.04
CA GLY A 169 -0.67 23.55 0.24
C GLY A 169 -0.91 24.52 -0.92
N VAL A 170 -0.88 25.84 -0.61
CA VAL A 170 -1.06 26.93 -1.57
C VAL A 170 -0.17 26.77 -2.81
N GLY A 171 1.11 26.47 -2.64
CA GLY A 171 2.00 26.24 -3.77
C GLY A 171 1.66 25.04 -4.65
N ALA A 172 0.87 24.07 -4.17
CA ALA A 172 0.35 23.00 -5.00
C ALA A 172 -0.85 23.48 -5.83
N GLU A 173 -1.76 24.27 -5.22
CA GLU A 173 -2.87 24.90 -5.95
C GLU A 173 -2.35 25.82 -7.06
N GLU A 174 -1.39 26.69 -6.78
CA GLU A 174 -0.77 27.61 -7.75
C GLU A 174 -0.13 26.88 -8.95
N ARG A 175 0.33 25.63 -8.76
CA ARG A 175 0.95 24.81 -9.81
C ARG A 175 0.03 23.73 -10.39
N GLY A 176 -1.28 23.83 -10.14
CA GLY A 176 -2.31 23.04 -10.80
C GLY A 176 -2.46 21.61 -10.23
N GLN A 177 -2.60 21.46 -8.89
CA GLN A 177 -2.78 20.17 -8.24
C GLN A 177 -3.96 19.38 -8.82
N SER A 178 -5.13 20.00 -8.92
CA SER A 178 -6.34 19.37 -9.46
C SER A 178 -6.19 18.97 -10.92
N GLU A 179 -5.59 19.84 -11.72
CA GLU A 179 -5.34 19.57 -13.15
C GLU A 179 -4.38 18.39 -13.34
N ALA A 180 -3.29 18.35 -12.58
CA ALA A 180 -2.32 17.26 -12.67
C ALA A 180 -2.94 15.89 -12.30
N ILE A 181 -3.80 15.84 -11.28
CA ILE A 181 -4.56 14.65 -10.89
C ILE A 181 -5.54 14.25 -11.99
N ALA A 182 -6.37 15.19 -12.45
CA ALA A 182 -7.41 14.93 -13.45
C ALA A 182 -6.82 14.45 -14.78
N LYS A 183 -5.68 15.00 -15.19
CA LYS A 183 -4.98 14.57 -16.39
C LYS A 183 -4.46 13.14 -16.28
N ASN A 184 -3.95 12.75 -15.12
CA ASN A 184 -3.54 11.36 -14.88
C ASN A 184 -4.73 10.40 -15.01
N LEU A 185 -5.88 10.71 -14.38
CA LEU A 185 -7.10 9.90 -14.51
C LEU A 185 -7.50 9.68 -15.97
N LYS A 186 -7.53 10.79 -16.73
CA LYS A 186 -7.87 10.77 -18.17
C LYS A 186 -6.89 9.92 -18.98
N VAL A 187 -5.59 10.05 -18.73
CA VAL A 187 -4.59 9.30 -19.49
C VAL A 187 -4.62 7.82 -19.09
N MET A 188 -4.66 7.51 -17.80
CA MET A 188 -4.70 6.11 -17.33
C MET A 188 -5.90 5.33 -17.89
N SER A 189 -7.07 5.97 -18.00
CA SER A 189 -8.25 5.31 -18.56
C SER A 189 -8.08 4.90 -20.02
N GLY A 190 -7.20 5.58 -20.78
CA GLY A 190 -6.97 5.35 -22.20
C GLY A 190 -5.69 4.60 -22.58
N LEU A 191 -4.83 4.27 -21.61
CA LEU A 191 -3.55 3.59 -21.87
C LEU A 191 -3.74 2.26 -22.59
N LYS A 192 -2.84 1.97 -23.51
CA LYS A 192 -2.84 0.78 -24.40
C LYS A 192 -2.01 -0.38 -23.86
N VAL A 193 -1.42 -0.20 -22.69
CA VAL A 193 -0.61 -1.21 -22.00
C VAL A 193 -1.30 -1.67 -20.72
N PRO A 194 -1.00 -2.88 -20.22
CA PRO A 194 -1.50 -3.35 -18.92
C PRO A 194 -1.18 -2.40 -17.77
N VAL A 195 -2.16 -2.13 -16.91
CA VAL A 195 -2.00 -1.30 -15.71
C VAL A 195 -2.52 -2.06 -14.49
N ILE A 196 -1.64 -2.36 -13.54
CA ILE A 196 -1.98 -3.02 -12.27
C ILE A 196 -1.72 -2.05 -11.13
N CYS A 197 -2.77 -1.70 -10.39
CA CYS A 197 -2.70 -0.79 -9.26
C CYS A 197 -2.77 -1.58 -7.94
N ASN A 198 -1.90 -1.26 -6.97
CA ASN A 198 -1.80 -1.96 -5.70
C ASN A 198 -1.87 -0.96 -4.54
N VAL A 199 -2.92 -1.01 -3.73
CA VAL A 199 -3.02 -0.23 -2.50
C VAL A 199 -2.29 -1.00 -1.40
N VAL A 200 -1.12 -0.49 -0.99
CA VAL A 200 -0.23 -1.20 -0.06
C VAL A 200 -0.24 -0.64 1.37
N GLY A 201 -0.89 0.49 1.57
CA GLY A 201 -1.08 1.14 2.86
C GLY A 201 -2.35 1.97 2.85
N GLU A 202 -2.23 3.30 2.87
CA GLU A 202 -3.38 4.21 2.74
C GLU A 202 -3.62 4.58 1.28
N GLY A 203 -4.82 4.40 0.78
CA GLY A 203 -5.27 4.92 -0.50
C GLY A 203 -6.13 6.17 -0.30
N GLY A 204 -5.51 7.34 -0.10
CA GLY A 204 -6.21 8.57 0.25
C GLY A 204 -6.62 9.43 -0.96
N SER A 205 -7.94 9.65 -1.13
CA SER A 205 -8.52 10.68 -2.00
C SER A 205 -7.96 10.73 -3.43
N GLY A 206 -7.96 11.91 -4.04
CA GLY A 206 -7.40 12.17 -5.37
C GLY A 206 -5.92 11.84 -5.49
N GLY A 207 -5.18 11.85 -4.37
CA GLY A 207 -3.78 11.42 -4.34
C GLY A 207 -3.59 9.97 -4.76
N ALA A 208 -4.44 9.10 -4.25
CA ALA A 208 -4.46 7.68 -4.61
C ALA A 208 -5.01 7.47 -6.03
N LEU A 209 -6.12 8.13 -6.37
CA LEU A 209 -6.77 8.00 -7.68
C LEU A 209 -5.84 8.38 -8.84
N ALA A 210 -4.97 9.38 -8.66
CA ALA A 210 -4.08 9.87 -9.70
C ALA A 210 -3.10 8.82 -10.25
N ILE A 211 -2.93 7.70 -9.55
CA ILE A 211 -2.17 6.53 -10.03
C ILE A 211 -2.94 5.21 -9.78
N GLY A 212 -4.27 5.31 -9.64
CA GLY A 212 -5.16 4.22 -9.21
C GLY A 212 -6.17 3.75 -10.25
N VAL A 213 -6.07 4.15 -11.51
CA VAL A 213 -6.96 3.71 -12.59
C VAL A 213 -6.28 2.59 -13.41
N GLY A 214 -6.69 1.36 -13.21
CA GLY A 214 -6.02 0.20 -13.82
C GLY A 214 -6.98 -0.87 -14.33
N ASP A 215 -6.40 -1.87 -14.97
CA ASP A 215 -7.07 -3.10 -15.39
C ASP A 215 -7.33 -4.03 -14.20
N TYR A 216 -6.41 -3.99 -13.23
CA TYR A 216 -6.57 -4.54 -11.89
C TYR A 216 -6.33 -3.46 -10.84
N VAL A 217 -7.14 -3.45 -9.80
CA VAL A 217 -6.93 -2.69 -8.57
C VAL A 217 -6.93 -3.67 -7.40
N ASN A 218 -5.77 -3.92 -6.86
CA ASN A 218 -5.54 -4.79 -5.72
C ASN A 218 -5.45 -3.98 -4.43
N MET A 219 -5.83 -4.59 -3.33
CA MET A 219 -5.54 -4.08 -1.99
C MET A 219 -4.82 -5.13 -1.16
N LEU A 220 -3.85 -4.71 -0.35
CA LEU A 220 -3.36 -5.59 0.71
C LEU A 220 -4.47 -5.78 1.75
N GLN A 221 -4.46 -6.95 2.40
CA GLN A 221 -5.48 -7.38 3.37
C GLN A 221 -5.80 -6.32 4.44
N TYR A 222 -4.77 -5.63 4.94
CA TYR A 222 -4.90 -4.59 5.97
C TYR A 222 -4.55 -3.19 5.44
N SER A 223 -4.78 -2.94 4.15
CA SER A 223 -4.74 -1.60 3.57
C SER A 223 -6.12 -0.95 3.62
N THR A 224 -6.17 0.36 3.37
CA THR A 224 -7.42 1.14 3.33
C THR A 224 -7.50 1.96 2.05
N TYR A 225 -8.72 2.15 1.53
CA TYR A 225 -8.95 3.00 0.36
C TYR A 225 -10.19 3.85 0.59
N SER A 226 -10.04 5.17 0.61
CA SER A 226 -11.12 6.09 0.99
C SER A 226 -10.92 7.50 0.44
N VAL A 227 -12.02 8.26 0.39
CA VAL A 227 -12.00 9.67 -0.06
C VAL A 227 -11.36 10.61 0.96
N ILE A 228 -11.38 10.25 2.25
CA ILE A 228 -10.88 11.06 3.37
C ILE A 228 -10.44 10.13 4.50
N SER A 229 -9.61 10.61 5.42
CA SER A 229 -9.26 9.85 6.60
C SER A 229 -10.44 9.74 7.60
N PRO A 230 -10.51 8.68 8.42
CA PRO A 230 -11.54 8.57 9.46
C PRO A 230 -11.61 9.77 10.39
N GLU A 231 -10.46 10.33 10.80
CA GLU A 231 -10.38 11.52 11.64
C GLU A 231 -10.94 12.75 10.91
N GLY A 232 -10.62 12.91 9.61
CA GLY A 232 -11.15 13.99 8.77
C GLY A 232 -12.67 13.88 8.61
N CYS A 233 -13.19 12.69 8.36
CA CYS A 233 -14.61 12.40 8.28
C CYS A 233 -15.32 12.73 9.59
N ALA A 234 -14.79 12.26 10.73
CA ALA A 234 -15.33 12.52 12.05
C ALA A 234 -15.35 14.03 12.39
N SER A 235 -14.27 14.74 12.07
CA SER A 235 -14.16 16.19 12.29
C SER A 235 -15.19 16.98 11.46
N ILE A 236 -15.44 16.59 10.21
CA ILE A 236 -16.40 17.28 9.34
C ILE A 236 -17.85 16.98 9.78
N LEU A 237 -18.18 15.71 10.01
CA LEU A 237 -19.57 15.29 10.28
C LEU A 237 -20.01 15.58 11.72
N TRP A 238 -19.10 15.36 12.68
CA TRP A 238 -19.45 15.43 14.11
C TRP A 238 -18.69 16.50 14.88
N ARG A 239 -17.74 17.20 14.26
CA ARG A 239 -16.83 18.15 14.89
C ARG A 239 -16.07 17.56 16.08
N ASP A 240 -15.77 16.28 16.00
CA ASP A 240 -15.19 15.47 17.07
C ASP A 240 -14.29 14.40 16.45
N SER A 241 -12.97 14.57 16.53
CA SER A 241 -11.99 13.62 16.01
C SER A 241 -11.96 12.29 16.77
N ASP A 242 -12.43 12.25 18.02
CA ASP A 242 -12.44 11.03 18.83
C ASP A 242 -13.46 10.00 18.32
N LYS A 243 -14.35 10.44 17.41
CA LYS A 243 -15.28 9.56 16.67
C LYS A 243 -14.67 8.93 15.41
N ALA A 244 -13.35 9.03 15.22
CA ALA A 244 -12.68 8.37 14.10
C ALA A 244 -12.95 6.85 14.00
N PRO A 245 -13.02 6.07 15.10
CA PRO A 245 -13.41 4.66 15.01
C PRO A 245 -14.81 4.46 14.41
N GLN A 246 -15.79 5.25 14.85
CA GLN A 246 -17.14 5.21 14.30
C GLN A 246 -17.18 5.62 12.82
N ALA A 247 -16.37 6.61 12.43
CA ALA A 247 -16.22 7.03 11.04
C ALA A 247 -15.61 5.92 10.19
N ALA A 248 -14.56 5.25 10.65
CA ALA A 248 -13.91 4.16 9.94
C ALA A 248 -14.90 3.04 9.58
N GLU A 249 -15.74 2.62 10.55
CA GLU A 249 -16.78 1.62 10.31
C GLU A 249 -17.81 2.08 9.28
N ALA A 250 -18.30 3.32 9.41
CA ALA A 250 -19.32 3.86 8.50
C ALA A 250 -18.82 4.07 7.07
N MET A 251 -17.53 4.34 6.89
CA MET A 251 -16.93 4.63 5.58
C MET A 251 -16.73 3.39 4.72
N GLY A 252 -16.67 2.20 5.29
CA GLY A 252 -16.47 0.96 4.54
C GLY A 252 -15.15 0.90 3.78
N LEU A 253 -14.05 1.38 4.39
CA LEU A 253 -12.75 1.62 3.74
C LEU A 253 -11.81 0.41 3.67
N THR A 254 -12.22 -0.75 4.20
CA THR A 254 -11.38 -1.96 4.27
C THR A 254 -11.44 -2.80 3.01
N ALA A 255 -10.39 -3.57 2.74
CA ALA A 255 -10.29 -4.40 1.55
C ALA A 255 -11.46 -5.40 1.39
N PRO A 256 -11.91 -6.14 2.44
CA PRO A 256 -13.08 -7.00 2.30
C PRO A 256 -14.35 -6.24 1.88
N ARG A 257 -14.61 -5.09 2.51
CA ARG A 257 -15.80 -4.30 2.19
C ARG A 257 -15.76 -3.74 0.77
N LEU A 258 -14.61 -3.26 0.32
CA LEU A 258 -14.45 -2.72 -1.04
C LEU A 258 -14.50 -3.83 -2.11
N LYS A 259 -14.09 -5.05 -1.75
CA LYS A 259 -14.24 -6.23 -2.61
C LYS A 259 -15.70 -6.64 -2.77
N GLU A 260 -16.49 -6.61 -1.69
CA GLU A 260 -17.95 -6.85 -1.74
C GLU A 260 -18.69 -5.83 -2.61
N LEU A 261 -18.18 -4.61 -2.71
CA LEU A 261 -18.74 -3.52 -3.53
C LEU A 261 -18.19 -3.50 -4.96
N ASP A 262 -17.39 -4.49 -5.36
CA ASP A 262 -16.72 -4.57 -6.66
C ASP A 262 -15.85 -3.34 -7.01
N LEU A 263 -15.38 -2.60 -5.99
CA LEU A 263 -14.50 -1.44 -6.18
C LEU A 263 -13.04 -1.84 -6.36
N ILE A 264 -12.67 -3.05 -5.91
CA ILE A 264 -11.34 -3.65 -6.11
C ILE A 264 -11.47 -5.05 -6.68
N ASP A 265 -10.42 -5.51 -7.36
CA ASP A 265 -10.42 -6.80 -8.06
C ASP A 265 -9.90 -7.94 -7.17
N GLU A 266 -8.93 -7.69 -6.32
CA GLU A 266 -8.30 -8.73 -5.51
C GLU A 266 -7.77 -8.21 -4.17
N ILE A 267 -7.82 -9.07 -3.15
CA ILE A 267 -7.17 -8.87 -1.86
C ILE A 267 -5.90 -9.71 -1.85
N ILE A 268 -4.75 -9.06 -1.67
CA ILE A 268 -3.47 -9.74 -1.50
C ILE A 268 -3.26 -9.99 -0.02
N GLU A 269 -3.21 -11.28 0.35
CA GLU A 269 -3.05 -11.71 1.73
C GLU A 269 -1.72 -11.24 2.32
N GLU A 270 -1.77 -10.72 3.54
CA GLU A 270 -0.58 -10.33 4.30
C GLU A 270 -0.07 -11.47 5.18
N PRO A 271 1.22 -11.51 5.49
CA PRO A 271 1.75 -12.39 6.52
C PRO A 271 1.01 -12.19 7.86
N LEU A 272 0.91 -13.25 8.66
CA LEU A 272 0.27 -13.16 9.97
C LEU A 272 0.90 -12.09 10.84
N GLY A 273 0.11 -11.12 11.27
CA GLY A 273 0.57 -9.95 11.98
C GLY A 273 0.81 -8.73 11.09
N GLY A 274 0.53 -8.82 9.78
CA GLY A 274 0.62 -7.72 8.82
C GLY A 274 1.94 -7.65 8.02
N ALA A 275 1.93 -6.91 6.93
CA ALA A 275 3.05 -6.78 5.99
C ALA A 275 4.37 -6.30 6.63
N HIS A 276 4.28 -5.55 7.73
CA HIS A 276 5.45 -5.03 8.46
C HIS A 276 6.20 -6.10 9.26
N ARG A 277 5.62 -7.27 9.48
CA ARG A 277 6.24 -8.38 10.22
C ARG A 277 7.15 -9.23 9.35
N ASP A 278 6.84 -9.34 8.04
CA ASP A 278 7.62 -10.13 7.10
C ASP A 278 7.54 -9.51 5.69
N HIS A 279 8.48 -8.62 5.40
CA HIS A 279 8.56 -7.95 4.10
C HIS A 279 8.84 -8.91 2.95
N VAL A 280 9.63 -9.96 3.21
CA VAL A 280 10.00 -10.94 2.18
C VAL A 280 8.77 -11.74 1.78
N LYS A 281 8.03 -12.28 2.77
CA LYS A 281 6.81 -13.03 2.49
C LYS A 281 5.74 -12.16 1.83
N MET A 282 5.60 -10.90 2.25
CA MET A 282 4.69 -9.95 1.60
C MET A 282 5.07 -9.71 0.14
N ALA A 283 6.35 -9.53 -0.14
CA ALA A 283 6.85 -9.35 -1.50
C ALA A 283 6.64 -10.60 -2.39
N GLU A 284 6.81 -11.81 -1.84
CA GLU A 284 6.48 -13.06 -2.54
C GLU A 284 5.00 -13.12 -2.94
N ASN A 285 4.08 -12.80 -2.01
CA ASN A 285 2.65 -12.79 -2.29
C ASN A 285 2.30 -11.73 -3.36
N MET A 286 2.88 -10.54 -3.26
CA MET A 286 2.74 -9.47 -4.27
C MET A 286 3.25 -9.94 -5.63
N LYS A 287 4.48 -10.51 -5.70
CA LYS A 287 5.09 -10.98 -6.95
C LYS A 287 4.23 -12.04 -7.64
N ALA A 288 3.73 -13.01 -6.88
CA ALA A 288 2.87 -14.07 -7.43
C ALA A 288 1.58 -13.50 -8.04
N THR A 289 0.93 -12.52 -7.38
CA THR A 289 -0.26 -11.85 -7.89
C THR A 289 0.04 -11.05 -9.16
N LEU A 290 1.12 -10.27 -9.17
CA LEU A 290 1.51 -9.46 -10.33
C LEU A 290 1.81 -10.32 -11.57
N LEU A 291 2.54 -11.40 -11.41
CA LEU A 291 2.88 -12.32 -12.53
C LEU A 291 1.62 -12.91 -13.15
N ARG A 292 0.72 -13.45 -12.33
CA ARG A 292 -0.54 -14.03 -12.80
C ARG A 292 -1.42 -13.00 -13.51
N GLN A 293 -1.57 -11.81 -12.95
CA GLN A 293 -2.39 -10.74 -13.55
C GLN A 293 -1.78 -10.19 -14.84
N LEU A 294 -0.45 -10.11 -14.95
CA LEU A 294 0.21 -9.72 -16.19
C LEU A 294 0.01 -10.76 -17.28
N GLU A 295 0.14 -12.07 -16.96
CA GLU A 295 -0.14 -13.15 -17.90
C GLU A 295 -1.58 -13.06 -18.42
N ASP A 296 -2.57 -12.84 -17.58
CA ASP A 296 -3.98 -12.67 -17.98
C ASP A 296 -4.17 -11.46 -18.92
N LEU A 297 -3.54 -10.33 -18.62
CA LEU A 297 -3.70 -9.11 -19.40
C LEU A 297 -2.98 -9.15 -20.75
N GLU A 298 -1.85 -9.85 -20.84
CA GLU A 298 -1.07 -10.00 -22.07
C GLU A 298 -1.75 -10.91 -23.12
N LEU A 299 -2.77 -11.67 -22.73
CA LEU A 299 -3.62 -12.41 -23.67
C LEU A 299 -4.60 -11.51 -24.42
N LEU A 300 -4.81 -10.28 -23.96
CA LEU A 300 -5.73 -9.32 -24.56
C LEU A 300 -5.02 -8.45 -25.61
N ASP A 301 -5.69 -8.19 -26.70
CA ASP A 301 -5.26 -7.13 -27.62
C ASP A 301 -5.56 -5.73 -27.04
N GLU A 302 -5.03 -4.71 -27.68
CA GLU A 302 -5.15 -3.30 -27.22
C GLU A 302 -6.61 -2.85 -27.05
N GLU A 303 -7.50 -3.23 -27.96
CA GLU A 303 -8.91 -2.85 -27.93
C GLU A 303 -9.64 -3.54 -26.78
N SER A 304 -9.46 -4.83 -26.63
CA SER A 304 -10.03 -5.64 -25.54
C SER A 304 -9.55 -5.19 -24.17
N LEU A 305 -8.27 -4.83 -24.04
CA LEU A 305 -7.69 -4.31 -22.80
C LEU A 305 -8.35 -2.97 -22.38
N ARG A 306 -8.50 -2.04 -23.32
CA ARG A 306 -9.13 -0.74 -23.08
C ARG A 306 -10.62 -0.88 -22.76
N GLU A 307 -11.33 -1.74 -23.49
CA GLU A 307 -12.75 -2.01 -23.26
C GLU A 307 -12.97 -2.64 -21.87
N ARG A 308 -12.15 -3.61 -21.47
CA ARG A 308 -12.18 -4.20 -20.14
C ARG A 308 -12.04 -3.12 -19.06
N ARG A 309 -11.06 -2.22 -19.18
CA ARG A 309 -10.83 -1.11 -18.24
C ARG A 309 -12.02 -0.14 -18.22
N TYR A 310 -12.56 0.18 -19.37
CA TYR A 310 -13.74 1.03 -19.49
C TYR A 310 -14.95 0.41 -18.81
N GLN A 311 -15.27 -0.84 -19.11
CA GLN A 311 -16.41 -1.54 -18.50
C GLN A 311 -16.26 -1.66 -16.98
N ARG A 312 -15.05 -1.93 -16.50
CA ARG A 312 -14.76 -1.94 -15.08
C ARG A 312 -15.14 -0.62 -14.39
N LEU A 313 -14.77 0.51 -14.98
CA LEU A 313 -15.09 1.85 -14.45
C LEU A 313 -16.59 2.16 -14.54
N MET A 314 -17.24 1.75 -15.64
CA MET A 314 -18.66 1.98 -15.84
C MET A 314 -19.56 1.14 -14.93
N ASN A 315 -19.06 0.04 -14.42
CA ASN A 315 -19.79 -0.85 -13.50
C ASN A 315 -19.75 -0.36 -12.04
N TYR A 316 -18.98 0.64 -11.70
CA TYR A 316 -18.96 1.21 -10.36
C TYR A 316 -20.32 1.81 -9.97
N GLY A 317 -20.83 1.45 -8.80
CA GLY A 317 -22.05 2.02 -8.23
C GLY A 317 -23.36 1.45 -8.76
N TYR A 318 -23.33 0.46 -9.62
CA TYR A 318 -24.52 -0.30 -10.05
C TYR A 318 -24.58 -1.60 -9.23
N CYS A 319 -25.09 -1.51 -8.02
CA CYS A 319 -25.36 -2.68 -7.15
C CYS A 319 -26.84 -2.99 -7.14
#